data_af3531a38d611c34e7606c22319c708b
#
_entry.id   af3531a38d611c34e7606c22319c708b
#
_cell.length_a   1.000
_cell.length_b   1.000
_cell.length_c   1.000
_cell.angle_alpha   90.00
_cell.angle_beta   90.00
_cell.angle_gamma   90.00
#
_symmetry.space_group_name_H-M   'P 1'
#
loop_
_entity.id
_entity.type
_entity.pdbx_description
1 polymer ?
#
loop_
_entity_poly.entity_id
_entity_poly.type
_entity_poly.pdbx_seq_one_letter_code
_entity_poly.pdbx_strand_id
1 'polypeptide(L)'
;MKNCDYLIGDELKPQELEDLIDSSIQEKELFKQGASDKTLQEKTIGLLFEKQSTRTRVSFESGIYQLGGNTVFLTQNMTQLSRGESIEDTARVLSLYLDALVVRTFKQETVEQLGLYSTIPIINGLTDLHHPCQALADYMTLKEKYKNFRDIKISYLGDGNNVLHSLLVLGAMLGVNIHSACPTELFPNEDIVKYAKEIAKSTGAEITISNDIESACSET
;
A
#
# COMPACT_ATOMS: atom_id res chain seq x y z
N MET A 1 -19.99 4.06 10.70
CA MET A 1 -19.34 3.24 9.66
C MET A 1 -17.88 3.12 10.08
N LYS A 2 -17.33 1.92 10.16
CA LYS A 2 -15.90 1.72 10.39
C LYS A 2 -15.20 2.28 9.15
N ASN A 3 -14.23 3.17 9.32
CA ASN A 3 -13.49 3.75 8.20
C ASN A 3 -12.79 2.63 7.44
N CYS A 4 -12.66 2.79 6.13
CA CYS A 4 -11.91 1.85 5.31
C CYS A 4 -10.43 2.22 5.40
N ASP A 5 -9.71 1.56 6.31
CA ASP A 5 -8.25 1.66 6.39
C ASP A 5 -7.62 0.93 5.20
N TYR A 6 -6.36 1.26 4.89
CA TYR A 6 -5.54 0.57 3.89
C TYR A 6 -4.15 0.32 4.47
N LEU A 7 -4.00 -0.76 5.24
CA LEU A 7 -2.82 -1.05 6.06
C LEU A 7 -1.87 -2.06 5.41
N ILE A 8 -2.42 -3.13 4.84
CA ILE A 8 -1.65 -4.15 4.11
C ILE A 8 -2.22 -4.42 2.71
N GLY A 9 -3.44 -3.98 2.43
CA GLY A 9 -4.13 -4.06 1.15
C GLY A 9 -5.24 -5.11 1.08
N ASP A 10 -5.34 -6.00 2.07
CA ASP A 10 -6.36 -7.05 2.19
C ASP A 10 -7.64 -6.59 2.92
N GLU A 11 -7.66 -5.34 3.36
CA GLU A 11 -8.86 -4.72 3.91
C GLU A 11 -9.97 -4.57 2.86
N LEU A 12 -9.59 -4.62 1.59
CA LEU A 12 -10.48 -4.66 0.43
C LEU A 12 -10.77 -6.10 0.02
N LYS A 13 -11.95 -6.34 -0.54
CA LYS A 13 -12.20 -7.59 -1.25
C LYS A 13 -11.46 -7.60 -2.60
N PRO A 14 -11.19 -8.78 -3.20
CA PRO A 14 -10.50 -8.83 -4.49
C PRO A 14 -11.13 -7.94 -5.58
N GLN A 15 -12.46 -7.92 -5.69
CA GLN A 15 -13.14 -7.06 -6.65
C GLN A 15 -13.00 -5.58 -6.32
N GLU A 16 -13.07 -5.19 -5.04
CA GLU A 16 -12.89 -3.80 -4.61
C GLU A 16 -11.46 -3.31 -4.87
N LEU A 17 -10.46 -4.19 -4.73
CA LEU A 17 -9.09 -3.91 -5.09
C LEU A 17 -8.92 -3.69 -6.60
N GLU A 18 -9.56 -4.51 -7.41
CA GLU A 18 -9.55 -4.37 -8.86
C GLU A 18 -10.26 -3.09 -9.31
N ASP A 19 -11.41 -2.78 -8.73
CA ASP A 19 -12.18 -1.54 -8.97
C ASP A 19 -11.37 -0.29 -8.57
N LEU A 20 -10.58 -0.35 -7.49
CA LEU A 20 -9.69 0.73 -7.08
C LEU A 20 -8.59 0.97 -8.11
N ILE A 21 -8.01 -0.09 -8.67
CA ILE A 21 -7.01 -0.01 -9.73
C ILE A 21 -7.62 0.62 -10.99
N ASP A 22 -8.82 0.19 -11.39
CA ASP A 22 -9.51 0.73 -12.57
C ASP A 22 -9.85 2.21 -12.40
N SER A 23 -10.36 2.59 -11.23
CA SER A 23 -10.64 3.98 -10.89
C SER A 23 -9.36 4.84 -10.92
N SER A 24 -8.25 4.28 -10.45
CA SER A 24 -6.94 4.97 -10.46
C SER A 24 -6.43 5.18 -11.90
N ILE A 25 -6.62 4.21 -12.78
CA ILE A 25 -6.29 4.32 -14.22
C ILE A 25 -7.15 5.40 -14.87
N GLN A 26 -8.46 5.40 -14.60
CA GLN A 26 -9.38 6.39 -15.12
C GLN A 26 -9.02 7.81 -14.65
N GLU A 27 -8.76 8.00 -13.36
CA GLU A 27 -8.37 9.29 -12.80
C GLU A 27 -7.05 9.80 -13.41
N LYS A 28 -6.07 8.91 -13.61
CA LYS A 28 -4.82 9.23 -14.30
C LYS A 28 -5.06 9.76 -15.73
N GLU A 29 -6.00 9.19 -16.48
CA GLU A 29 -6.34 9.68 -17.82
C GLU A 29 -7.10 11.02 -17.77
N LEU A 30 -8.03 11.19 -16.84
CA LEU A 30 -8.71 12.47 -16.60
C LEU A 30 -7.70 13.57 -16.24
N PHE A 31 -6.73 13.25 -15.38
CA PHE A 31 -5.66 14.19 -15.02
C PHE A 31 -4.85 14.65 -16.24
N LYS A 32 -4.45 13.72 -17.12
CA LYS A 32 -3.72 14.05 -18.38
C LYS A 32 -4.52 14.98 -19.29
N GLN A 33 -5.85 14.87 -19.26
CA GLN A 33 -6.76 15.70 -20.04
C GLN A 33 -7.10 17.05 -19.37
N GLY A 34 -6.59 17.28 -18.14
CA GLY A 34 -6.93 18.45 -17.32
C GLY A 34 -8.36 18.44 -16.77
N ALA A 35 -8.98 17.28 -16.69
CA ALA A 35 -10.38 17.06 -16.32
C ALA A 35 -10.53 16.27 -15.00
N SER A 36 -9.49 16.20 -14.16
CA SER A 36 -9.55 15.53 -12.85
C SER A 36 -10.68 16.05 -11.98
N ASP A 37 -11.39 15.14 -11.35
CA ASP A 37 -12.37 15.46 -10.34
C ASP A 37 -11.70 15.98 -9.06
N LYS A 38 -12.35 16.95 -8.41
CA LYS A 38 -11.89 17.50 -7.13
C LYS A 38 -12.48 16.71 -5.95
N THR A 39 -12.31 15.39 -5.96
CA THR A 39 -12.89 14.46 -4.99
C THR A 39 -12.46 14.72 -3.54
N LEU A 40 -11.32 15.39 -3.34
CA LEU A 40 -10.81 15.78 -2.01
C LEU A 40 -11.06 17.27 -1.70
N GLN A 41 -11.97 17.94 -2.42
CA GLN A 41 -12.30 19.33 -2.13
C GLN A 41 -12.74 19.49 -0.66
N GLU A 42 -12.19 20.51 0.02
CA GLU A 42 -12.41 20.79 1.45
C GLU A 42 -11.89 19.70 2.42
N LYS A 43 -11.15 18.68 1.92
CA LYS A 43 -10.53 17.66 2.75
C LYS A 43 -9.12 18.03 3.15
N THR A 44 -8.77 17.69 4.39
CA THR A 44 -7.42 17.85 4.93
C THR A 44 -6.83 16.49 5.27
N ILE A 45 -5.74 16.12 4.59
CA ILE A 45 -5.08 14.84 4.77
C ILE A 45 -3.78 15.02 5.54
N GLY A 46 -3.63 14.31 6.65
CA GLY A 46 -2.39 14.27 7.40
C GLY A 46 -1.35 13.37 6.72
N LEU A 47 -0.09 13.79 6.74
CA LEU A 47 1.05 12.99 6.29
C LEU A 47 2.01 12.83 7.47
N LEU A 48 1.89 11.73 8.22
CA LEU A 48 2.73 11.43 9.38
C LEU A 48 3.93 10.58 8.96
N PHE A 49 5.12 11.19 8.93
CA PHE A 49 6.34 10.56 8.45
C PHE A 49 7.40 10.51 9.54
N GLU A 50 7.63 9.33 10.09
CA GLU A 50 8.78 9.05 10.96
C GLU A 50 10.04 8.77 10.14
N LYS A 51 9.88 8.18 8.95
CA LYS A 51 10.93 7.82 8.02
C LYS A 51 10.96 8.82 6.85
N GLN A 52 12.08 9.49 6.65
CA GLN A 52 12.21 10.49 5.57
C GLN A 52 11.98 9.85 4.19
N SER A 53 11.30 10.58 3.32
CA SER A 53 11.09 10.20 1.93
C SER A 53 10.69 11.39 1.08
N THR A 54 11.52 11.75 0.13
CA THR A 54 11.20 12.82 -0.83
C THR A 54 10.11 12.39 -1.80
N ARG A 55 10.27 11.23 -2.45
CA ARG A 55 9.32 10.75 -3.46
C ARG A 55 7.93 10.52 -2.90
N THR A 56 7.81 9.78 -1.80
CA THR A 56 6.51 9.48 -1.17
C THR A 56 5.82 10.77 -0.71
N ARG A 57 6.57 11.68 -0.08
CA ARG A 57 6.02 12.96 0.36
C ARG A 57 5.47 13.77 -0.82
N VAL A 58 6.31 14.02 -1.83
CA VAL A 58 5.93 14.84 -2.98
C VAL A 58 4.77 14.22 -3.75
N SER A 59 4.72 12.89 -3.91
CA SER A 59 3.61 12.23 -4.62
C SER A 59 2.29 12.39 -3.88
N PHE A 60 2.25 12.20 -2.56
CA PHE A 60 1.03 12.41 -1.78
C PHE A 60 0.62 13.89 -1.74
N GLU A 61 1.55 14.81 -1.44
CA GLU A 61 1.24 16.25 -1.41
C GLU A 61 0.69 16.73 -2.77
N SER A 62 1.35 16.35 -3.87
CA SER A 62 0.93 16.74 -5.22
C SER A 62 -0.41 16.10 -5.60
N GLY A 63 -0.59 14.81 -5.36
CA GLY A 63 -1.82 14.10 -5.70
C GLY A 63 -3.03 14.63 -4.94
N ILE A 64 -2.89 14.84 -3.63
CA ILE A 64 -3.96 15.41 -2.79
C ILE A 64 -4.34 16.82 -3.27
N TYR A 65 -3.34 17.66 -3.59
CA TYR A 65 -3.59 19.00 -4.14
C TYR A 65 -4.30 18.95 -5.50
N GLN A 66 -3.87 18.04 -6.38
CA GLN A 66 -4.49 17.84 -7.70
C GLN A 66 -5.96 17.42 -7.59
N LEU A 67 -6.30 16.64 -6.58
CA LEU A 67 -7.67 16.23 -6.27
C LEU A 67 -8.45 17.28 -5.44
N GLY A 68 -7.89 18.48 -5.19
CA GLY A 68 -8.54 19.59 -4.53
C GLY A 68 -8.43 19.63 -3.01
N GLY A 69 -7.68 18.71 -2.41
CA GLY A 69 -7.46 18.65 -0.96
C GLY A 69 -6.26 19.46 -0.48
N ASN A 70 -6.12 19.52 0.85
CA ASN A 70 -4.99 20.12 1.55
C ASN A 70 -4.20 19.06 2.30
N THR A 71 -2.93 19.34 2.60
CA THR A 71 -2.07 18.44 3.39
C THR A 71 -1.55 19.12 4.65
N VAL A 72 -1.43 18.34 5.72
CA VAL A 72 -0.69 18.72 6.93
C VAL A 72 0.46 17.72 7.08
N PHE A 73 1.68 18.21 6.90
CA PHE A 73 2.88 17.37 7.02
C PHE A 73 3.36 17.35 8.48
N LEU A 74 3.47 16.15 9.04
CA LEU A 74 3.87 15.88 10.41
C LEU A 74 5.11 14.97 10.42
N THR A 75 6.17 15.42 11.07
CA THR A 75 7.35 14.56 11.34
C THR A 75 7.33 14.11 12.80
N GLN A 76 8.06 13.05 13.11
CA GLN A 76 8.19 12.56 14.49
C GLN A 76 8.56 13.69 15.46
N ASN A 77 9.51 14.55 15.09
CA ASN A 77 9.96 15.67 15.94
C ASN A 77 8.92 16.79 16.09
N MET A 78 7.92 16.87 15.22
CA MET A 78 6.84 17.86 15.27
C MET A 78 5.61 17.36 16.02
N THR A 79 5.56 16.08 16.37
CA THR A 79 4.46 15.46 17.11
C THR A 79 4.83 15.22 18.56
N GLN A 80 3.84 15.12 19.43
CA GLN A 80 4.06 14.77 20.84
C GLN A 80 4.43 13.29 21.02
N LEU A 81 4.30 12.44 19.99
CA LEU A 81 4.78 11.05 19.99
C LEU A 81 6.25 10.98 20.43
N SER A 82 7.11 11.88 19.94
CA SER A 82 8.52 11.95 20.34
C SER A 82 8.72 12.30 21.82
N ARG A 83 7.69 12.79 22.50
CA ARG A 83 7.69 13.19 23.91
C ARG A 83 6.93 12.22 24.80
N GLY A 84 6.52 11.08 24.26
CA GLY A 84 5.85 10.00 25.01
C GLY A 84 4.33 10.05 25.02
N GLU A 85 3.69 10.87 24.15
CA GLU A 85 2.26 10.75 23.89
C GLU A 85 1.94 9.36 23.33
N SER A 86 0.82 8.78 23.76
CA SER A 86 0.41 7.48 23.27
C SER A 86 -0.07 7.55 21.80
N ILE A 87 0.09 6.43 21.05
CA ILE A 87 -0.46 6.35 19.69
C ILE A 87 -1.98 6.51 19.72
N GLU A 88 -2.64 5.98 20.76
CA GLU A 88 -4.08 6.09 21.00
C GLU A 88 -4.54 7.56 21.10
N ASP A 89 -3.87 8.36 21.91
CA ASP A 89 -4.23 9.79 22.10
C ASP A 89 -3.94 10.57 20.82
N THR A 90 -2.79 10.35 20.19
CA THR A 90 -2.44 10.96 18.90
C THR A 90 -3.49 10.62 17.84
N ALA A 91 -3.92 9.37 17.72
CA ALA A 91 -4.94 8.93 16.76
C ALA A 91 -6.27 9.64 16.97
N ARG A 92 -6.73 9.71 18.23
CA ARG A 92 -7.97 10.38 18.59
C ARG A 92 -7.92 11.90 18.32
N VAL A 93 -6.83 12.55 18.70
CA VAL A 93 -6.66 13.99 18.49
C VAL A 93 -6.60 14.32 17.00
N LEU A 94 -5.79 13.60 16.21
CA LEU A 94 -5.69 13.84 14.77
C LEU A 94 -7.02 13.60 14.06
N SER A 95 -7.81 12.64 14.52
CA SER A 95 -9.14 12.36 13.97
C SER A 95 -10.15 13.51 14.12
N LEU A 96 -9.89 14.47 15.02
CA LEU A 96 -10.75 15.65 15.17
C LEU A 96 -10.47 16.76 14.13
N TYR A 97 -9.31 16.71 13.49
CA TYR A 97 -8.84 17.77 12.60
C TYR A 97 -8.67 17.34 11.15
N LEU A 98 -8.49 16.04 10.91
CA LEU A 98 -8.13 15.47 9.60
C LEU A 98 -9.27 14.61 9.05
N ASP A 99 -9.33 14.49 7.73
CA ASP A 99 -10.26 13.60 7.04
C ASP A 99 -9.65 12.22 6.73
N ALA A 100 -8.32 12.12 6.66
CA ALA A 100 -7.56 10.87 6.55
C ALA A 100 -6.12 11.08 7.01
N LEU A 101 -5.39 9.99 7.27
CA LEU A 101 -3.98 10.04 7.67
C LEU A 101 -3.15 9.04 6.86
N VAL A 102 -2.16 9.52 6.13
CA VAL A 102 -1.13 8.70 5.51
C VAL A 102 0.04 8.56 6.48
N VAL A 103 0.44 7.33 6.77
CA VAL A 103 1.47 7.02 7.77
C VAL A 103 2.66 6.35 7.09
N ARG A 104 3.85 6.88 7.30
CA ARG A 104 5.11 6.25 6.92
C ARG A 104 6.00 6.10 8.14
N THR A 105 6.15 4.88 8.61
CA THR A 105 6.81 4.56 9.87
C THR A 105 7.72 3.33 9.72
N PHE A 106 8.30 2.87 10.82
CA PHE A 106 9.10 1.65 10.84
C PHE A 106 8.22 0.42 11.16
N LYS A 107 7.46 0.48 12.25
CA LYS A 107 6.71 -0.67 12.77
C LYS A 107 5.31 -0.77 12.16
N GLN A 108 4.94 -1.95 11.72
CA GLN A 108 3.57 -2.25 11.27
C GLN A 108 2.55 -2.03 12.39
N GLU A 109 2.89 -2.42 13.62
CA GLU A 109 2.04 -2.22 14.80
C GLU A 109 1.62 -0.75 15.00
N THR A 110 2.49 0.22 14.68
CA THR A 110 2.16 1.66 14.77
C THR A 110 0.98 2.02 13.87
N VAL A 111 1.00 1.54 12.63
CA VAL A 111 -0.08 1.80 11.65
C VAL A 111 -1.37 1.10 12.09
N GLU A 112 -1.28 -0.13 12.59
CA GLU A 112 -2.41 -0.91 13.10
C GLU A 112 -3.06 -0.25 14.32
N GLN A 113 -2.25 0.24 15.26
CA GLN A 113 -2.78 0.98 16.42
C GLN A 113 -3.43 2.30 16.02
N LEU A 114 -2.84 3.05 15.06
CA LEU A 114 -3.49 4.23 14.51
C LEU A 114 -4.84 3.88 13.89
N GLY A 115 -4.93 2.80 13.11
CA GLY A 115 -6.19 2.30 12.53
C GLY A 115 -7.21 1.89 13.60
N LEU A 116 -6.75 1.27 14.68
CA LEU A 116 -7.62 0.83 15.77
C LEU A 116 -8.30 2.00 16.51
N TYR A 117 -7.55 3.07 16.77
CA TYR A 117 -8.00 4.19 17.62
C TYR A 117 -8.49 5.41 16.83
N SER A 118 -8.24 5.48 15.52
CA SER A 118 -8.72 6.57 14.67
C SER A 118 -10.20 6.41 14.29
N THR A 119 -10.86 7.53 14.06
CA THR A 119 -12.19 7.60 13.45
C THR A 119 -12.15 8.03 11.98
N ILE A 120 -10.96 8.26 11.45
CA ILE A 120 -10.67 8.61 10.06
C ILE A 120 -9.89 7.46 9.39
N PRO A 121 -9.91 7.33 8.06
CA PRO A 121 -9.11 6.34 7.33
C PRO A 121 -7.61 6.49 7.59
N ILE A 122 -6.94 5.37 7.82
CA ILE A 122 -5.49 5.27 7.92
C ILE A 122 -4.94 4.57 6.69
N ILE A 123 -3.95 5.19 6.05
CA ILE A 123 -3.32 4.69 4.84
C ILE A 123 -1.84 4.40 5.14
N ASN A 124 -1.43 3.17 4.97
CA ASN A 124 -0.03 2.79 5.11
C ASN A 124 0.79 3.26 3.90
N GLY A 125 1.51 4.35 4.04
CA GLY A 125 2.46 4.84 3.03
C GLY A 125 3.75 4.03 2.95
N LEU A 126 4.16 3.35 4.02
CA LEU A 126 5.21 2.34 4.13
C LEU A 126 5.46 1.99 5.60
N THR A 127 5.66 0.71 5.86
CA THR A 127 6.34 0.20 7.06
C THR A 127 7.53 -0.69 6.66
N ASP A 128 8.31 -1.17 7.63
CA ASP A 128 9.36 -2.16 7.35
C ASP A 128 8.79 -3.52 6.93
N LEU A 129 7.50 -3.78 7.22
CA LEU A 129 6.84 -5.05 6.89
C LEU A 129 6.03 -4.98 5.59
N HIS A 130 5.38 -3.85 5.29
CA HIS A 130 4.50 -3.68 4.12
C HIS A 130 4.69 -2.35 3.40
N HIS A 131 4.46 -2.35 2.08
CA HIS A 131 4.38 -1.16 1.23
C HIS A 131 3.20 -1.28 0.24
N PRO A 132 1.94 -1.27 0.75
CA PRO A 132 0.77 -1.60 -0.07
C PRO A 132 0.53 -0.59 -1.20
N CYS A 133 0.82 0.71 -0.97
CA CYS A 133 0.70 1.72 -2.02
C CYS A 133 1.66 1.49 -3.21
N GLN A 134 2.87 0.94 -2.97
CA GLN A 134 3.78 0.58 -4.04
C GLN A 134 3.24 -0.61 -4.84
N ALA A 135 2.84 -1.69 -4.16
CA ALA A 135 2.29 -2.86 -4.82
C ALA A 135 1.03 -2.51 -5.65
N LEU A 136 0.16 -1.63 -5.13
CA LEU A 136 -0.99 -1.13 -5.87
C LEU A 136 -0.58 -0.42 -7.17
N ALA A 137 0.46 0.42 -7.13
CA ALA A 137 0.99 1.11 -8.32
C ALA A 137 1.62 0.14 -9.32
N ASP A 138 2.29 -0.91 -8.85
CA ASP A 138 2.86 -1.96 -9.69
C ASP A 138 1.76 -2.74 -10.41
N TYR A 139 0.69 -3.17 -9.71
CA TYR A 139 -0.47 -3.84 -10.31
C TYR A 139 -1.25 -2.91 -11.25
N MET A 140 -1.39 -1.62 -10.92
CA MET A 140 -1.96 -0.64 -11.83
C MET A 140 -1.16 -0.57 -13.14
N THR A 141 0.16 -0.56 -13.07
CA THR A 141 1.05 -0.54 -14.25
C THR A 141 0.88 -1.81 -15.10
N LEU A 142 0.77 -2.97 -14.47
CA LEU A 142 0.50 -4.22 -15.18
C LEU A 142 -0.86 -4.19 -15.86
N LYS A 143 -1.91 -3.72 -15.19
CA LYS A 143 -3.26 -3.63 -15.78
C LYS A 143 -3.34 -2.64 -16.94
N GLU A 144 -2.64 -1.50 -16.85
CA GLU A 144 -2.52 -0.56 -17.98
C GLU A 144 -1.92 -1.23 -19.23
N LYS A 145 -0.92 -2.10 -19.03
CA LYS A 145 -0.22 -2.77 -20.11
C LYS A 145 -0.96 -3.99 -20.66
N TYR A 146 -1.48 -4.85 -19.79
CA TYR A 146 -2.04 -6.15 -20.14
C TYR A 146 -3.58 -6.21 -20.09
N LYS A 147 -4.25 -5.17 -19.60
CA LYS A 147 -5.72 -4.99 -19.52
C LYS A 147 -6.44 -5.84 -18.48
N ASN A 148 -5.87 -6.94 -18.06
CA ASN A 148 -6.40 -7.82 -17.00
C ASN A 148 -5.25 -8.55 -16.31
N PHE A 149 -5.53 -9.30 -15.25
CA PHE A 149 -4.55 -10.04 -14.48
C PHE A 149 -4.47 -11.53 -14.83
N ARG A 150 -5.27 -12.00 -15.80
CA ARG A 150 -5.27 -13.40 -16.20
C ARG A 150 -3.93 -13.80 -16.82
N ASP A 151 -3.44 -14.95 -16.40
CA ASP A 151 -2.21 -15.57 -16.94
C ASP A 151 -0.95 -14.70 -16.76
N ILE A 152 -1.04 -13.62 -15.94
CA ILE A 152 0.15 -12.83 -15.61
C ILE A 152 0.99 -13.61 -14.60
N LYS A 153 2.28 -13.69 -14.89
CA LYS A 153 3.32 -14.17 -13.98
C LYS A 153 4.31 -13.03 -13.73
N ILE A 154 4.58 -12.80 -12.45
CA ILE A 154 5.60 -11.85 -11.99
C ILE A 154 6.80 -12.64 -11.50
N SER A 155 7.98 -12.33 -12.04
CA SER A 155 9.25 -12.76 -11.49
C SER A 155 9.85 -11.63 -10.64
N TYR A 156 10.05 -11.90 -9.36
CA TYR A 156 10.69 -10.96 -8.45
C TYR A 156 12.10 -11.44 -8.10
N LEU A 157 13.10 -10.60 -8.34
CA LEU A 157 14.50 -10.91 -8.04
C LEU A 157 15.03 -9.90 -7.04
N GLY A 158 15.38 -10.32 -5.84
CA GLY A 158 15.89 -9.44 -4.80
C GLY A 158 15.59 -9.92 -3.38
N ASP A 159 15.73 -9.01 -2.42
CA ASP A 159 15.48 -9.30 -1.00
C ASP A 159 13.99 -9.52 -0.71
N GLY A 160 13.69 -10.44 0.19
CA GLY A 160 12.34 -10.65 0.71
C GLY A 160 11.92 -9.54 1.66
N ASN A 161 11.66 -8.36 1.12
CA ASN A 161 11.38 -7.13 1.87
C ASN A 161 9.89 -6.75 1.84
N ASN A 162 9.56 -5.59 2.41
CA ASN A 162 8.21 -5.05 2.49
C ASN A 162 7.50 -4.89 1.13
N VAL A 163 8.24 -4.64 0.05
CA VAL A 163 7.67 -4.55 -1.31
C VAL A 163 7.22 -5.94 -1.76
N LEU A 164 8.09 -6.96 -1.63
CA LEU A 164 7.71 -8.33 -1.96
C LEU A 164 6.52 -8.80 -1.12
N HIS A 165 6.53 -8.53 0.19
CA HIS A 165 5.40 -8.90 1.07
C HIS A 165 4.06 -8.37 0.53
N SER A 166 4.02 -7.09 0.16
CA SER A 166 2.79 -6.49 -0.38
C SER A 166 2.45 -6.99 -1.79
N LEU A 167 3.46 -7.24 -2.63
CA LEU A 167 3.22 -7.88 -3.93
C LEU A 167 2.59 -9.26 -3.78
N LEU A 168 3.08 -10.08 -2.82
CA LEU A 168 2.53 -11.41 -2.56
C LEU A 168 1.07 -11.36 -2.12
N VAL A 169 0.72 -10.46 -1.20
CA VAL A 169 -0.65 -10.34 -0.69
C VAL A 169 -1.60 -9.84 -1.79
N LEU A 170 -1.29 -8.72 -2.44
CA LEU A 170 -2.17 -8.15 -3.47
C LEU A 170 -2.22 -9.06 -4.71
N GLY A 171 -1.10 -9.67 -5.10
CA GLY A 171 -1.08 -10.61 -6.23
C GLY A 171 -1.92 -11.85 -5.99
N ALA A 172 -1.88 -12.40 -4.77
CA ALA A 172 -2.76 -13.49 -4.37
C ALA A 172 -4.23 -13.12 -4.49
N MET A 173 -4.62 -11.89 -4.09
CA MET A 173 -5.99 -11.39 -4.23
C MET A 173 -6.42 -11.19 -5.69
N LEU A 174 -5.50 -10.74 -6.54
CA LEU A 174 -5.75 -10.45 -7.96
C LEU A 174 -5.61 -11.68 -8.89
N GLY A 175 -5.25 -12.84 -8.34
CA GLY A 175 -5.05 -14.05 -9.13
C GLY A 175 -3.75 -14.05 -9.97
N VAL A 176 -2.75 -13.25 -9.58
CA VAL A 176 -1.46 -13.13 -10.28
C VAL A 176 -0.47 -14.14 -9.74
N ASN A 177 0.17 -14.88 -10.63
CA ASN A 177 1.23 -15.82 -10.28
C ASN A 177 2.53 -15.07 -9.94
N ILE A 178 3.18 -15.44 -8.84
CA ILE A 178 4.43 -14.81 -8.42
C ILE A 178 5.48 -15.87 -8.14
N HIS A 179 6.60 -15.76 -8.82
CA HIS A 179 7.80 -16.53 -8.52
C HIS A 179 8.91 -15.58 -8.06
N SER A 180 9.27 -15.63 -6.79
CA SER A 180 10.39 -14.84 -6.29
C SER A 180 11.65 -15.69 -6.12
N ALA A 181 12.78 -15.14 -6.57
CA ALA A 181 14.11 -15.65 -6.26
C ALA A 181 14.82 -14.67 -5.33
N CYS A 182 14.98 -15.08 -4.08
CA CYS A 182 15.66 -14.33 -3.05
C CYS A 182 16.89 -15.09 -2.55
N PRO A 183 17.97 -14.40 -2.12
CA PRO A 183 19.02 -15.06 -1.34
C PRO A 183 18.41 -15.75 -0.11
N THR A 184 18.91 -16.94 0.23
CA THR A 184 18.33 -17.75 1.33
C THR A 184 18.27 -16.98 2.65
N GLU A 185 19.28 -16.14 2.92
CA GLU A 185 19.38 -15.32 4.14
C GLU A 185 18.41 -14.13 4.15
N LEU A 186 17.82 -13.82 3.00
CA LEU A 186 16.92 -12.69 2.78
C LEU A 186 15.56 -13.16 2.25
N PHE A 187 15.13 -14.34 2.61
CA PHE A 187 13.79 -14.82 2.27
C PHE A 187 12.71 -13.93 2.91
N PRO A 188 11.56 -13.78 2.26
CA PRO A 188 10.44 -13.04 2.82
C PRO A 188 9.92 -13.68 4.11
N ASN A 189 9.23 -12.90 4.92
CA ASN A 189 8.63 -13.36 6.17
C ASN A 189 7.70 -14.57 5.91
N GLU A 190 7.97 -15.67 6.60
CA GLU A 190 7.26 -16.94 6.40
C GLU A 190 5.75 -16.85 6.67
N ASP A 191 5.34 -16.06 7.66
CA ASP A 191 3.92 -15.92 8.00
C ASP A 191 3.17 -15.15 6.91
N ILE A 192 3.81 -14.14 6.29
CA ILE A 192 3.25 -13.42 5.15
C ILE A 192 3.16 -14.32 3.92
N VAL A 193 4.17 -15.13 3.66
CA VAL A 193 4.14 -16.12 2.56
C VAL A 193 3.01 -17.12 2.75
N LYS A 194 2.86 -17.66 3.97
CA LYS A 194 1.75 -18.58 4.30
C LYS A 194 0.39 -17.90 4.11
N TYR A 195 0.27 -16.68 4.59
CA TYR A 195 -0.95 -15.89 4.46
C TYR A 195 -1.32 -15.62 3.00
N ALA A 196 -0.37 -15.16 2.18
CA ALA A 196 -0.58 -14.95 0.76
C ALA A 196 -0.97 -16.24 0.02
N LYS A 197 -0.33 -17.39 0.35
CA LYS A 197 -0.70 -18.70 -0.19
C LYS A 197 -2.11 -19.14 0.22
N GLU A 198 -2.57 -18.75 1.40
CA GLU A 198 -3.96 -19.05 1.81
C GLU A 198 -4.98 -18.25 1.00
N ILE A 199 -4.72 -16.94 0.79
CA ILE A 199 -5.55 -16.10 -0.10
C ILE A 199 -5.56 -16.68 -1.52
N ALA A 200 -4.41 -17.08 -2.03
CA ALA A 200 -4.22 -17.63 -3.38
C ALA A 200 -5.09 -18.87 -3.67
N LYS A 201 -5.46 -19.65 -2.65
CA LYS A 201 -6.38 -20.79 -2.83
C LYS A 201 -7.74 -20.40 -3.39
N SER A 202 -8.22 -19.19 -3.10
CA SER A 202 -9.51 -18.70 -3.57
C SER A 202 -9.48 -18.14 -4.99
N THR A 203 -8.31 -17.69 -5.44
CA THR A 203 -8.11 -17.04 -6.76
C THR A 203 -7.42 -17.94 -7.77
N GLY A 204 -6.75 -19.01 -7.31
CA GLY A 204 -5.96 -19.92 -8.13
C GLY A 204 -4.55 -19.39 -8.44
N ALA A 205 -4.10 -18.29 -7.81
CA ALA A 205 -2.75 -17.80 -7.98
C ALA A 205 -1.69 -18.78 -7.44
N GLU A 206 -0.55 -18.88 -8.13
CA GLU A 206 0.58 -19.68 -7.67
C GLU A 206 1.66 -18.76 -7.08
N ILE A 207 2.11 -19.09 -5.86
CA ILE A 207 3.16 -18.34 -5.15
C ILE A 207 4.33 -19.29 -4.89
N THR A 208 5.45 -19.00 -5.53
CA THR A 208 6.69 -19.74 -5.39
C THR A 208 7.80 -18.85 -4.81
N ILE A 209 8.46 -19.32 -3.78
CA ILE A 209 9.63 -18.67 -3.18
C ILE A 209 10.82 -19.62 -3.36
N SER A 210 11.89 -19.16 -3.98
CA SER A 210 13.10 -19.93 -4.24
C SER A 210 14.36 -19.06 -4.12
N ASN A 211 15.51 -19.66 -4.27
CA ASN A 211 16.79 -18.99 -4.51
C ASN A 211 17.31 -19.21 -5.94
N ASP A 212 16.47 -19.80 -6.80
CA ASP A 212 16.81 -20.16 -8.19
C ASP A 212 16.29 -19.07 -9.15
N ILE A 213 17.20 -18.24 -9.63
CA ILE A 213 16.90 -17.12 -10.54
C ILE A 213 16.44 -17.65 -11.92
N GLU A 214 17.07 -18.71 -12.42
CA GLU A 214 16.73 -19.27 -13.75
C GLU A 214 15.29 -19.80 -13.74
N SER A 215 14.94 -20.56 -12.70
CA SER A 215 13.58 -21.06 -12.52
C SER A 215 12.56 -19.91 -12.35
N ALA A 216 12.90 -18.86 -11.60
CA ALA A 216 12.00 -17.73 -11.42
C ALA A 216 11.75 -16.96 -12.73
N CYS A 217 12.74 -16.84 -13.60
CA CYS A 217 12.65 -16.15 -14.89
C CYS A 217 12.15 -17.01 -16.04
N SER A 218 12.08 -18.33 -15.87
CA SER A 218 11.56 -19.20 -16.90
C SER A 218 10.05 -18.97 -17.11
N GLU A 219 9.62 -18.84 -18.35
CA GLU A 219 8.21 -18.67 -18.72
C GLU A 219 7.58 -17.33 -18.28
N THR A 220 8.39 -16.26 -18.17
CA THR A 220 7.88 -14.90 -17.84
C THR A 220 7.74 -14.06 -19.09
#